data_d7e59c4f9b9c9923fd0ce9499e194ac1
#
_entry.id   d7e59c4f9b9c9923fd0ce9499e194ac1
#
_cell.length_a   1.000
_cell.length_b   1.000
_cell.length_c   1.000
_cell.angle_alpha   90.00
_cell.angle_beta   90.00
_cell.angle_gamma   90.00
#
_symmetry.space_group_name_H-M   'P 1'
#
loop_
_entity.id
_entity.type
_entity.pdbx_description
1 polymer ?
#
loop_
_entity_poly.entity_id
_entity_poly.type
_entity_poly.pdbx_seq_one_letter_code
_entity_poly.pdbx_strand_id
1 'polypeptide(L)'
;VTNSEVDLGPFVSTLRDNGLPRRHESSDGVESPDDVVLISHGLQPFSPHEFADQSGQSWRSFDVVMAEVQLNAQQDVERSSLLPRPNDPPAQIYSCADVSTALSNPARTVLRARIGAPAAKRTDDVVEELPLDLNGLDRYQIRARLLADLTHGSDIGTATAAERLRGTTPPGVLGLESLNRAGEEALSIVDREATLVAGASRQVIDVNLELTDGDVPHLPWVDSHLTDPYRPLLLTDRIEAHGVTLVRMSPANLSPRTLLETWLRLLAVAVAQPDVTGWRAAVVTHSANPEILVAPDAQQARNILAGLVRVAWWSSQQLFPMPARTAAALTEVILPYRPNRWVTPAQAGWKEDHDSNWSPFASA
;
A
#
# COMPACT_ATOMS: atom_id res chain seq x y z
N VAL A 1 -22.81 11.64 -12.16
CA VAL A 1 -23.06 12.14 -10.80
C VAL A 1 -24.16 13.17 -10.95
N THR A 2 -25.39 12.78 -10.60
CA THR A 2 -26.55 13.66 -10.58
C THR A 2 -26.36 14.70 -9.47
N ASN A 3 -26.47 15.97 -9.80
CA ASN A 3 -26.55 17.08 -8.88
C ASN A 3 -27.70 16.81 -7.88
N SER A 4 -27.38 16.30 -6.71
CA SER A 4 -28.27 16.40 -5.57
C SER A 4 -28.22 17.86 -5.11
N GLU A 5 -29.36 18.47 -4.88
CA GLU A 5 -29.48 19.80 -4.27
C GLU A 5 -28.46 19.92 -3.13
N VAL A 6 -27.52 20.85 -3.28
CA VAL A 6 -26.59 21.19 -2.22
C VAL A 6 -27.46 21.80 -1.12
N ASP A 7 -27.45 21.19 0.05
CA ASP A 7 -28.10 21.72 1.24
C ASP A 7 -27.48 23.10 1.54
N LEU A 8 -28.16 24.13 1.11
CA LEU A 8 -27.80 25.51 1.42
C LEU A 8 -27.95 25.64 2.93
N GLY A 9 -26.86 25.70 3.66
CA GLY A 9 -26.86 25.71 5.12
C GLY A 9 -27.95 26.58 5.71
N PRO A 10 -28.40 26.35 6.93
CA PRO A 10 -29.62 26.96 7.51
C PRO A 10 -29.60 28.50 7.49
N PHE A 11 -28.45 29.13 7.41
CA PHE A 11 -28.33 30.58 7.30
C PHE A 11 -28.76 31.10 5.91
N VAL A 12 -28.36 30.41 4.85
CA VAL A 12 -28.69 30.82 3.46
C VAL A 12 -30.16 30.52 3.16
N SER A 13 -30.70 29.37 3.63
CA SER A 13 -32.14 29.10 3.53
C SER A 13 -32.98 30.09 4.27
N THR A 14 -32.57 30.52 5.48
CA THR A 14 -33.26 31.56 6.25
C THR A 14 -33.24 32.92 5.54
N LEU A 15 -32.13 33.31 4.93
CA LEU A 15 -32.04 34.52 4.12
C LEU A 15 -32.98 34.48 2.92
N ARG A 16 -33.04 33.31 2.24
CA ARG A 16 -33.93 33.08 1.11
C ARG A 16 -35.40 33.15 1.48
N ASP A 17 -35.78 32.53 2.60
CA ASP A 17 -37.17 32.48 3.09
C ASP A 17 -37.66 33.82 3.65
N ASN A 18 -36.77 34.66 4.16
CA ASN A 18 -37.10 36.00 4.68
C ASN A 18 -37.04 37.15 3.64
N GLY A 19 -36.83 36.80 2.38
CA GLY A 19 -36.84 37.74 1.27
C GLY A 19 -35.54 38.53 1.13
N LEU A 20 -34.70 38.06 0.21
CA LEU A 20 -33.55 38.85 -0.24
C LEU A 20 -33.98 40.18 -0.85
N PRO A 21 -33.21 41.27 -0.71
CA PRO A 21 -33.55 42.55 -1.27
C PRO A 21 -33.76 42.45 -2.78
N ARG A 22 -34.98 42.76 -3.22
CA ARG A 22 -35.36 42.76 -4.64
C ARG A 22 -34.64 43.93 -5.34
N ARG A 23 -33.92 43.61 -6.41
CA ARG A 23 -33.39 44.65 -7.30
C ARG A 23 -34.58 45.35 -7.98
N HIS A 24 -34.51 46.65 -8.09
CA HIS A 24 -35.52 47.43 -8.84
C HIS A 24 -35.62 46.89 -10.27
N GLU A 25 -36.86 46.73 -10.73
CA GLU A 25 -37.20 46.30 -12.06
C GLU A 25 -36.45 47.12 -13.13
N SER A 26 -35.53 46.50 -13.83
CA SER A 26 -35.15 46.91 -15.16
C SER A 26 -36.04 46.16 -16.16
N SER A 27 -36.50 46.85 -17.15
CA SER A 27 -37.59 46.51 -18.08
C SER A 27 -37.39 45.28 -18.96
N ASP A 28 -36.38 44.46 -18.74
CA ASP A 28 -36.06 43.29 -19.58
C ASP A 28 -35.75 42.04 -18.70
N GLY A 29 -36.81 41.38 -18.32
CA GLY A 29 -36.75 40.04 -17.72
C GLY A 29 -36.66 40.05 -16.18
N VAL A 30 -37.55 39.29 -15.55
CA VAL A 30 -37.56 39.05 -14.11
C VAL A 30 -36.38 38.15 -13.75
N GLU A 31 -35.22 38.70 -13.40
CA GLU A 31 -34.19 37.99 -12.73
C GLU A 31 -34.65 37.62 -11.31
N SER A 32 -34.64 36.36 -10.97
CA SER A 32 -34.89 35.90 -9.61
C SER A 32 -33.90 36.60 -8.66
N PRO A 33 -34.32 37.03 -7.46
CA PRO A 33 -33.38 37.51 -6.42
C PRO A 33 -32.26 36.49 -6.12
N ASP A 34 -32.52 35.21 -6.32
CA ASP A 34 -31.55 34.12 -6.13
C ASP A 34 -30.43 34.22 -7.17
N ASP A 35 -30.67 34.65 -8.40
CA ASP A 35 -29.67 34.76 -9.46
C ASP A 35 -28.66 35.89 -9.24
N VAL A 36 -28.98 36.83 -8.40
CA VAL A 36 -28.13 37.99 -8.09
C VAL A 36 -27.25 37.76 -6.87
N VAL A 37 -27.70 36.97 -5.91
CA VAL A 37 -27.04 36.79 -4.61
C VAL A 37 -26.41 35.44 -4.47
N LEU A 38 -26.96 34.42 -5.13
CA LEU A 38 -26.41 33.06 -5.10
C LEU A 38 -25.49 32.85 -6.29
N ILE A 39 -24.20 32.83 -6.03
CA ILE A 39 -23.20 32.43 -7.01
C ILE A 39 -23.00 30.92 -6.89
N SER A 40 -23.42 30.19 -7.91
CA SER A 40 -23.20 28.75 -8.00
C SER A 40 -21.88 28.48 -8.68
N HIS A 41 -20.91 27.96 -7.94
CA HIS A 41 -19.64 27.54 -8.49
C HIS A 41 -19.69 26.13 -9.05
N GLY A 42 -18.86 25.84 -10.05
CA GLY A 42 -18.67 24.49 -10.55
C GLY A 42 -18.11 23.57 -9.46
N LEU A 43 -18.48 22.29 -9.51
CA LEU A 43 -17.99 21.28 -8.55
C LEU A 43 -16.47 21.10 -8.58
N GLN A 44 -15.87 21.39 -9.73
CA GLN A 44 -14.42 21.27 -9.94
C GLN A 44 -13.82 22.65 -10.24
N PRO A 45 -12.64 23.00 -9.68
CA PRO A 45 -12.01 24.31 -9.92
C PRO A 45 -11.61 24.54 -11.38
N PHE A 46 -11.57 23.48 -12.21
CA PHE A 46 -11.35 23.56 -13.65
C PHE A 46 -12.64 23.40 -14.48
N SER A 47 -13.81 23.59 -13.86
CA SER A 47 -15.08 23.54 -14.58
C SER A 47 -15.12 24.63 -15.67
N PRO A 48 -15.58 24.32 -16.90
CA PRO A 48 -15.75 25.33 -17.96
C PRO A 48 -16.58 26.52 -17.53
N HIS A 49 -17.52 26.32 -16.62
CA HIS A 49 -18.39 27.34 -16.08
C HIS A 49 -17.64 28.44 -15.31
N GLU A 50 -16.47 28.11 -14.73
CA GLU A 50 -15.65 29.07 -13.99
C GLU A 50 -14.89 30.04 -14.90
N PHE A 51 -14.67 29.69 -16.18
CA PHE A 51 -13.85 30.45 -17.14
C PHE A 51 -14.65 31.03 -18.30
N ALA A 52 -15.86 30.54 -18.53
CA ALA A 52 -16.70 31.00 -19.64
C ALA A 52 -17.23 32.41 -19.39
N ASP A 53 -17.14 33.27 -20.39
CA ASP A 53 -17.79 34.58 -20.39
C ASP A 53 -19.28 34.36 -20.74
N GLN A 54 -20.07 34.04 -19.71
CA GLN A 54 -21.51 33.95 -19.86
C GLN A 54 -22.09 35.35 -19.59
N SER A 55 -22.78 35.90 -20.58
CA SER A 55 -23.43 37.18 -20.50
C SER A 55 -24.37 37.24 -19.27
N GLY A 56 -24.00 38.02 -18.27
CA GLY A 56 -24.75 38.14 -17.03
C GLY A 56 -24.02 37.69 -15.78
N GLN A 57 -22.92 36.97 -15.86
CA GLN A 57 -22.15 36.59 -14.68
C GLN A 57 -21.17 37.68 -14.27
N SER A 58 -21.19 38.05 -12.99
CA SER A 58 -20.34 39.10 -12.42
C SER A 58 -18.98 38.61 -11.91
N TRP A 59 -18.72 37.31 -12.01
CA TRP A 59 -17.51 36.68 -11.51
C TRP A 59 -16.97 35.62 -12.50
N ARG A 60 -15.67 35.45 -12.49
CA ARG A 60 -14.95 34.40 -13.19
C ARG A 60 -13.64 34.11 -12.53
N SER A 61 -13.12 32.91 -12.70
CA SER A 61 -11.79 32.53 -12.22
C SER A 61 -10.71 33.13 -13.15
N PHE A 62 -9.65 33.67 -12.55
CA PHE A 62 -8.44 34.12 -13.24
C PHE A 62 -7.26 33.15 -12.99
N ASP A 63 -7.53 31.94 -12.49
CA ASP A 63 -6.51 30.92 -12.28
C ASP A 63 -6.07 30.32 -13.60
N VAL A 64 -4.89 30.73 -14.06
CA VAL A 64 -4.31 30.31 -15.33
C VAL A 64 -4.05 28.81 -15.36
N VAL A 65 -3.62 28.22 -14.25
CA VAL A 65 -3.32 26.80 -14.16
C VAL A 65 -4.60 25.97 -14.32
N MET A 66 -5.67 26.36 -13.66
CA MET A 66 -6.96 25.69 -13.79
C MET A 66 -7.60 25.89 -15.15
N ALA A 67 -7.39 27.05 -15.78
CA ALA A 67 -7.81 27.30 -17.16
C ALA A 67 -7.08 26.37 -18.15
N GLU A 68 -5.77 26.18 -17.99
CA GLU A 68 -5.00 25.24 -18.81
C GLU A 68 -5.47 23.78 -18.60
N VAL A 69 -5.76 23.38 -17.37
CA VAL A 69 -6.33 22.07 -17.07
C VAL A 69 -7.68 21.89 -17.80
N GLN A 70 -8.55 22.90 -17.76
CA GLN A 70 -9.84 22.89 -18.43
C GLN A 70 -9.70 22.76 -19.96
N LEU A 71 -8.79 23.52 -20.56
CA LEU A 71 -8.51 23.44 -22.02
C LEU A 71 -7.98 22.07 -22.42
N ASN A 72 -7.08 21.50 -21.61
CA ASN A 72 -6.54 20.18 -21.85
C ASN A 72 -7.59 19.06 -21.64
N ALA A 73 -8.52 19.23 -20.70
CA ALA A 73 -9.62 18.29 -20.47
C ALA A 73 -10.64 18.26 -21.62
N GLN A 74 -10.75 19.34 -22.41
CA GLN A 74 -11.61 19.38 -23.59
C GLN A 74 -10.98 18.76 -24.83
N GLN A 75 -9.64 18.57 -24.84
CA GLN A 75 -9.01 17.85 -25.91
C GLN A 75 -9.34 16.37 -25.75
N ASP A 76 -9.93 15.78 -26.79
CA ASP A 76 -10.10 14.33 -26.89
C ASP A 76 -8.71 13.69 -26.94
N VAL A 77 -8.15 13.46 -25.76
CA VAL A 77 -6.94 12.64 -25.65
C VAL A 77 -7.38 11.24 -26.05
N GLU A 78 -6.97 10.82 -27.25
CA GLU A 78 -7.06 9.41 -27.60
C GLU A 78 -6.57 8.59 -26.41
N ARG A 79 -7.47 7.86 -25.77
CA ARG A 79 -7.22 7.01 -24.59
C ARG A 79 -6.26 5.86 -24.91
N SER A 80 -5.37 6.00 -25.88
CA SER A 80 -4.52 4.94 -26.40
C SER A 80 -3.47 4.43 -25.41
N SER A 81 -3.13 5.16 -24.36
CA SER A 81 -2.47 4.60 -23.18
C SER A 81 -2.61 5.55 -22.00
N LEU A 82 -3.37 5.14 -20.98
CA LEU A 82 -3.56 5.90 -19.75
C LEU A 82 -2.24 6.19 -18.97
N LEU A 83 -1.18 5.51 -19.32
CA LEU A 83 0.12 5.68 -18.67
C LEU A 83 1.23 5.81 -19.73
N PRO A 84 2.07 6.83 -19.67
CA PRO A 84 3.22 6.94 -20.55
C PRO A 84 4.12 5.71 -20.41
N ARG A 85 4.82 5.32 -21.48
CA ARG A 85 5.84 4.28 -21.36
C ARG A 85 6.95 4.77 -20.45
N PRO A 86 7.60 3.89 -19.66
CA PRO A 86 8.75 4.29 -18.86
C PRO A 86 9.81 4.90 -19.79
N ASN A 87 10.34 6.06 -19.42
CA ASN A 87 11.42 6.69 -20.17
C ASN A 87 12.76 5.98 -19.92
N ASP A 88 12.88 5.33 -18.77
CA ASP A 88 14.09 4.61 -18.37
C ASP A 88 13.88 3.10 -18.47
N PRO A 89 14.92 2.34 -18.82
CA PRO A 89 14.87 0.89 -18.75
C PRO A 89 14.53 0.48 -17.30
N PRO A 90 13.74 -0.58 -17.13
CA PRO A 90 13.39 -1.07 -15.81
C PRO A 90 14.65 -1.43 -15.00
N ALA A 91 14.58 -1.24 -13.69
CA ALA A 91 15.66 -1.58 -12.80
C ALA A 91 16.12 -3.04 -13.04
N GLN A 92 17.43 -3.24 -13.04
CA GLN A 92 18.03 -4.57 -13.20
C GLN A 92 18.51 -5.13 -11.86
N ILE A 93 18.53 -4.30 -10.82
CA ILE A 93 18.98 -4.66 -9.48
C ILE A 93 17.78 -4.58 -8.54
N TYR A 94 17.52 -5.64 -7.83
CA TYR A 94 16.41 -5.77 -6.88
C TYR A 94 16.93 -6.22 -5.52
N SER A 95 16.29 -5.76 -4.47
CA SER A 95 16.32 -6.38 -3.14
C SER A 95 15.11 -7.31 -2.96
N CYS A 96 15.14 -8.20 -1.97
CA CYS A 96 13.96 -9.00 -1.61
C CYS A 96 12.76 -8.10 -1.24
N ALA A 97 13.01 -6.93 -0.65
CA ALA A 97 11.97 -5.96 -0.32
C ALA A 97 11.34 -5.32 -1.57
N ASP A 98 12.14 -5.01 -2.61
CA ASP A 98 11.64 -4.48 -3.87
C ASP A 98 10.74 -5.50 -4.57
N VAL A 99 11.19 -6.75 -4.66
CA VAL A 99 10.40 -7.85 -5.22
C VAL A 99 9.09 -8.04 -4.45
N SER A 100 9.15 -8.10 -3.12
CA SER A 100 7.96 -8.23 -2.28
C SER A 100 7.00 -7.07 -2.48
N THR A 101 7.50 -5.85 -2.60
CA THR A 101 6.67 -4.64 -2.84
C THR A 101 6.01 -4.69 -4.20
N ALA A 102 6.75 -5.05 -5.25
CA ALA A 102 6.23 -5.17 -6.60
C ALA A 102 5.11 -6.22 -6.71
N LEU A 103 5.29 -7.38 -6.07
CA LEU A 103 4.30 -8.46 -6.07
C LEU A 103 3.11 -8.19 -5.15
N SER A 104 3.31 -7.44 -4.05
CA SER A 104 2.24 -7.12 -3.12
C SER A 104 1.35 -5.97 -3.59
N ASN A 105 1.90 -5.03 -4.36
CA ASN A 105 1.17 -3.88 -4.86
C ASN A 105 1.61 -3.53 -6.29
N PRO A 106 1.27 -4.35 -7.27
CA PRO A 106 1.70 -4.16 -8.65
C PRO A 106 1.17 -2.85 -9.26
N ALA A 107 -0.04 -2.42 -8.91
CA ALA A 107 -0.59 -1.13 -9.38
C ALA A 107 0.29 0.05 -8.96
N ARG A 108 0.68 0.09 -7.69
CA ARG A 108 1.58 1.13 -7.18
C ARG A 108 2.96 1.08 -7.85
N THR A 109 3.46 -0.11 -8.12
CA THR A 109 4.75 -0.32 -8.79
C THR A 109 4.73 0.24 -10.20
N VAL A 110 3.68 -0.06 -10.99
CA VAL A 110 3.50 0.50 -12.33
C VAL A 110 3.37 2.01 -12.30
N LEU A 111 2.51 2.55 -11.42
CA LEU A 111 2.32 3.99 -11.30
C LEU A 111 3.64 4.70 -10.97
N ARG A 112 4.40 4.16 -10.02
CA ARG A 112 5.70 4.72 -9.65
C ARG A 112 6.71 4.67 -10.80
N ALA A 113 6.75 3.56 -11.53
CA ALA A 113 7.63 3.40 -12.68
C ALA A 113 7.26 4.31 -13.87
N ARG A 114 5.95 4.58 -14.05
CA ARG A 114 5.43 5.33 -15.19
C ARG A 114 5.36 6.85 -14.96
N ILE A 115 4.97 7.26 -13.75
CA ILE A 115 4.70 8.66 -13.41
C ILE A 115 5.82 9.24 -12.56
N GLY A 116 6.67 8.40 -11.95
CA GLY A 116 7.73 8.85 -11.04
C GLY A 116 7.21 9.40 -9.70
N ALA A 117 5.89 9.52 -9.55
CA ALA A 117 5.29 10.08 -8.35
C ALA A 117 5.09 8.98 -7.29
N PRO A 118 5.50 9.20 -6.03
CA PRO A 118 4.99 8.40 -4.95
C PRO A 118 3.48 8.62 -4.90
N ALA A 119 2.69 7.54 -4.78
CA ALA A 119 1.27 7.68 -4.50
C ALA A 119 1.11 8.63 -3.31
N ALA A 120 0.36 9.72 -3.51
CA ALA A 120 0.20 10.75 -2.50
C ALA A 120 -0.23 10.07 -1.19
N LYS A 121 0.58 10.23 -0.15
CA LYS A 121 0.11 9.93 1.19
C LYS A 121 -1.02 10.92 1.43
N ARG A 122 -2.21 10.42 1.72
CA ARG A 122 -3.23 11.26 2.32
C ARG A 122 -2.57 11.93 3.53
N THR A 123 -2.53 13.23 3.53
CA THR A 123 -2.25 13.99 4.75
C THR A 123 -3.39 13.63 5.69
N ASP A 124 -3.05 12.91 6.75
CA ASP A 124 -4.02 12.66 7.81
C ASP A 124 -4.43 14.04 8.34
N ASP A 125 -5.71 14.33 8.30
CA ASP A 125 -6.25 15.54 8.94
C ASP A 125 -5.80 15.51 10.40
N VAL A 126 -5.38 16.67 10.90
CA VAL A 126 -4.98 16.80 12.30
C VAL A 126 -6.20 16.41 13.15
N VAL A 127 -6.07 15.29 13.86
CA VAL A 127 -7.11 14.84 14.77
C VAL A 127 -7.12 15.79 15.95
N GLU A 128 -8.11 16.69 15.99
CA GLU A 128 -8.26 17.68 17.06
C GLU A 128 -8.81 17.07 18.36
N GLU A 129 -9.39 15.88 18.28
CA GLU A 129 -9.98 15.19 19.41
C GLU A 129 -8.97 14.26 20.10
N LEU A 130 -8.96 14.29 21.43
CA LEU A 130 -8.19 13.34 22.23
C LEU A 130 -8.75 11.93 22.00
N PRO A 131 -7.95 10.95 21.55
CA PRO A 131 -8.43 9.61 21.33
C PRO A 131 -8.86 8.99 22.67
N LEU A 132 -10.12 8.54 22.73
CA LEU A 132 -10.62 7.74 23.88
C LEU A 132 -10.25 6.26 23.75
N ASP A 133 -10.06 5.77 22.52
CA ASP A 133 -9.57 4.43 22.22
C ASP A 133 -8.56 4.51 21.07
N LEU A 134 -7.63 3.55 21.06
CA LEU A 134 -6.64 3.43 19.99
C LEU A 134 -7.25 2.64 18.82
N ASN A 135 -7.19 3.20 17.64
CA ASN A 135 -7.53 2.46 16.42
C ASN A 135 -6.49 1.37 16.11
N GLY A 136 -6.76 0.53 15.12
CA GLY A 136 -5.87 -0.59 14.76
C GLY A 136 -4.47 -0.15 14.31
N LEU A 137 -4.36 1.02 13.64
CA LEU A 137 -3.09 1.58 13.17
C LEU A 137 -2.26 2.11 14.35
N ASP A 138 -2.88 2.80 15.30
CA ASP A 138 -2.18 3.32 16.46
C ASP A 138 -1.62 2.19 17.32
N ARG A 139 -2.41 1.15 17.57
CA ARG A 139 -1.96 -0.06 18.29
C ARG A 139 -0.78 -0.72 17.58
N TYR A 140 -0.84 -0.83 16.26
CA TYR A 140 0.26 -1.36 15.47
C TYR A 140 1.52 -0.50 15.61
N GLN A 141 1.41 0.82 15.50
CA GLN A 141 2.54 1.74 15.59
C GLN A 141 3.20 1.70 16.96
N ILE A 142 2.41 1.71 18.03
CA ILE A 142 2.92 1.59 19.41
C ILE A 142 3.67 0.28 19.57
N ARG A 143 3.08 -0.85 19.19
CA ARG A 143 3.71 -2.16 19.27
C ARG A 143 4.99 -2.24 18.45
N ALA A 144 5.00 -1.64 17.26
CA ALA A 144 6.18 -1.61 16.39
C ALA A 144 7.35 -0.86 17.04
N ARG A 145 7.07 0.27 17.69
CA ARG A 145 8.11 1.03 18.39
C ARG A 145 8.60 0.31 19.65
N LEU A 146 7.69 -0.24 20.47
CA LEU A 146 8.06 -1.04 21.63
C LEU A 146 8.91 -2.24 21.22
N LEU A 147 8.54 -2.95 20.18
CA LEU A 147 9.31 -4.08 19.65
C LEU A 147 10.72 -3.63 19.19
N ALA A 148 10.82 -2.49 18.50
CA ALA A 148 12.11 -1.94 18.10
C ALA A 148 12.98 -1.59 19.30
N ASP A 149 12.44 -0.92 20.32
CA ASP A 149 13.18 -0.55 21.52
C ASP A 149 13.67 -1.79 22.28
N LEU A 150 12.85 -2.82 22.43
CA LEU A 150 13.22 -4.09 23.06
C LEU A 150 14.33 -4.82 22.28
N THR A 151 14.25 -4.85 20.94
CA THR A 151 15.30 -5.47 20.13
C THR A 151 16.63 -4.72 20.15
N HIS A 152 16.60 -3.42 20.48
CA HIS A 152 17.80 -2.62 20.73
C HIS A 152 18.31 -2.71 22.18
N GLY A 153 17.69 -3.54 23.02
CA GLY A 153 18.14 -3.80 24.37
C GLY A 153 17.56 -2.88 25.45
N SER A 154 16.54 -2.08 25.14
CA SER A 154 15.80 -1.32 26.15
C SER A 154 14.96 -2.26 27.02
N ASP A 155 14.80 -1.94 28.29
CA ASP A 155 13.82 -2.62 29.13
C ASP A 155 12.41 -2.11 28.83
N ILE A 156 11.42 -2.94 29.12
CA ILE A 156 10.00 -2.64 28.80
C ILE A 156 9.48 -1.40 29.56
N GLY A 157 9.96 -1.15 30.78
CA GLY A 157 9.57 0.01 31.56
C GLY A 157 10.03 1.32 30.92
N THR A 158 11.28 1.36 30.46
CA THR A 158 11.84 2.49 29.72
C THR A 158 11.10 2.70 28.39
N ALA A 159 10.87 1.65 27.62
CA ALA A 159 10.17 1.71 26.34
C ALA A 159 8.72 2.21 26.49
N THR A 160 7.97 1.70 27.48
CA THR A 160 6.60 2.16 27.74
C THR A 160 6.54 3.58 28.29
N ALA A 161 7.53 4.00 29.11
CA ALA A 161 7.63 5.39 29.56
C ALA A 161 7.88 6.36 28.39
N ALA A 162 8.73 5.98 27.44
CA ALA A 162 8.97 6.77 26.22
C ALA A 162 7.70 6.93 25.37
N GLU A 163 6.93 5.85 25.17
CA GLU A 163 5.66 5.91 24.45
C GLU A 163 4.62 6.80 25.16
N ARG A 164 4.55 6.74 26.49
CA ARG A 164 3.68 7.62 27.27
C ARG A 164 4.02 9.09 27.08
N LEU A 165 5.31 9.43 27.03
CA LEU A 165 5.77 10.81 26.82
C LEU A 165 5.49 11.34 25.40
N ARG A 166 5.25 10.45 24.41
CA ARG A 166 4.87 10.86 23.05
C ARG A 166 3.47 11.48 22.98
N GLY A 167 2.60 11.21 23.97
CA GLY A 167 1.26 11.79 24.03
C GLY A 167 0.27 11.25 22.98
N THR A 168 0.60 10.13 22.32
CA THR A 168 -0.26 9.50 21.28
C THR A 168 -1.26 8.50 21.85
N THR A 169 -1.22 8.25 23.15
CA THR A 169 -2.10 7.33 23.86
C THR A 169 -3.22 8.08 24.59
N PRO A 170 -4.39 7.44 24.80
CA PRO A 170 -5.44 7.99 25.61
C PRO A 170 -4.93 8.44 27.00
N PRO A 171 -5.51 9.49 27.58
CA PRO A 171 -5.06 9.95 28.90
C PRO A 171 -5.47 8.99 30.03
N GLY A 172 -4.71 9.02 31.12
CA GLY A 172 -5.02 8.31 32.36
C GLY A 172 -4.92 6.79 32.25
N VAL A 173 -5.85 6.08 32.91
CA VAL A 173 -5.86 4.63 33.04
C VAL A 173 -6.04 3.91 31.70
N LEU A 174 -6.85 4.46 30.79
CA LEU A 174 -7.13 3.86 29.48
C LEU A 174 -5.85 3.77 28.62
N GLY A 175 -5.04 4.83 28.61
CA GLY A 175 -3.77 4.83 27.90
C GLY A 175 -2.76 3.88 28.54
N LEU A 176 -2.73 3.80 29.88
CA LEU A 176 -1.84 2.89 30.58
C LEU A 176 -2.17 1.42 30.29
N GLU A 177 -3.45 1.06 30.30
CA GLU A 177 -3.89 -0.31 29.94
C GLU A 177 -3.52 -0.68 28.51
N SER A 178 -3.74 0.25 27.57
CA SER A 178 -3.39 0.06 26.16
C SER A 178 -1.88 -0.13 25.96
N LEU A 179 -1.06 0.64 26.68
CA LEU A 179 0.40 0.52 26.65
C LEU A 179 0.89 -0.79 27.27
N ASN A 180 0.34 -1.18 28.41
CA ASN A 180 0.70 -2.43 29.07
C ASN A 180 0.41 -3.61 28.15
N ARG A 181 -0.77 -3.64 27.53
CA ARG A 181 -1.13 -4.69 26.58
C ARG A 181 -0.21 -4.73 25.37
N ALA A 182 0.09 -3.59 24.77
CA ALA A 182 1.04 -3.52 23.66
C ALA A 182 2.45 -3.96 24.05
N GLY A 183 2.87 -3.66 25.28
CA GLY A 183 4.13 -4.10 25.88
C GLY A 183 4.20 -5.61 26.07
N GLU A 184 3.17 -6.23 26.63
CA GLU A 184 3.07 -7.68 26.79
C GLU A 184 3.11 -8.41 25.44
N GLU A 185 2.39 -7.87 24.45
CA GLU A 185 2.39 -8.38 23.08
C GLU A 185 3.80 -8.27 22.45
N ALA A 186 4.51 -7.17 22.63
CA ALA A 186 5.86 -6.98 22.12
C ALA A 186 6.87 -7.92 22.82
N LEU A 187 6.81 -8.04 24.15
CA LEU A 187 7.63 -8.98 24.91
C LEU A 187 7.41 -10.42 24.45
N SER A 188 6.15 -10.82 24.24
CA SER A 188 5.85 -12.18 23.76
C SER A 188 6.50 -12.51 22.40
N ILE A 189 6.68 -11.51 21.53
CA ILE A 189 7.39 -11.69 20.25
C ILE A 189 8.89 -11.90 20.51
N VAL A 190 9.50 -11.07 21.36
CA VAL A 190 10.93 -11.17 21.69
C VAL A 190 11.26 -12.50 22.39
N ASP A 191 10.44 -12.92 23.33
CA ASP A 191 10.65 -14.18 24.05
C ASP A 191 10.55 -15.41 23.12
N ARG A 192 9.62 -15.39 22.19
CA ARG A 192 9.48 -16.44 21.17
C ARG A 192 10.67 -16.44 20.20
N GLU A 193 11.13 -15.27 19.78
CA GLU A 193 12.32 -15.15 18.97
C GLU A 193 13.53 -15.71 19.71
N ALA A 194 13.78 -15.29 20.95
CA ALA A 194 14.86 -15.77 21.78
C ALA A 194 14.84 -17.31 21.92
N THR A 195 13.66 -17.90 22.06
CA THR A 195 13.48 -19.37 22.11
C THR A 195 13.88 -20.04 20.80
N LEU A 196 13.53 -19.44 19.65
CA LEU A 196 13.83 -19.99 18.31
C LEU A 196 15.32 -19.94 17.97
N VAL A 197 16.02 -18.91 18.45
CA VAL A 197 17.45 -18.71 18.13
C VAL A 197 18.37 -19.19 19.26
N ALA A 198 17.82 -19.77 20.33
CA ALA A 198 18.59 -20.20 21.49
C ALA A 198 19.78 -21.09 21.10
N GLY A 199 21.00 -20.66 21.48
CA GLY A 199 22.26 -21.37 21.20
C GLY A 199 22.76 -21.28 19.76
N ALA A 200 22.04 -20.61 18.86
CA ALA A 200 22.49 -20.42 17.49
C ALA A 200 23.35 -19.14 17.34
N SER A 201 24.44 -19.25 16.60
CA SER A 201 25.27 -18.07 16.30
C SER A 201 24.60 -17.15 15.28
N ARG A 202 24.61 -15.84 15.57
CA ARG A 202 24.17 -14.80 14.63
C ARG A 202 25.18 -14.67 13.51
N GLN A 203 24.70 -14.65 12.27
CA GLN A 203 25.49 -14.39 11.08
C GLN A 203 24.75 -13.46 10.13
N VAL A 204 25.51 -12.76 9.30
CA VAL A 204 24.97 -11.92 8.23
C VAL A 204 25.44 -12.48 6.90
N ILE A 205 24.50 -12.72 6.02
CA ILE A 205 24.71 -13.33 4.71
C ILE A 205 24.50 -12.24 3.67
N ASP A 206 25.57 -11.92 2.94
CA ASP A 206 25.51 -11.02 1.80
C ASP A 206 25.05 -11.83 0.59
N VAL A 207 23.88 -11.48 0.05
CA VAL A 207 23.27 -12.09 -1.13
C VAL A 207 23.62 -11.25 -2.34
N ASN A 208 24.21 -11.86 -3.36
CA ASN A 208 24.48 -11.24 -4.64
C ASN A 208 24.31 -12.30 -5.74
N LEU A 209 23.11 -12.37 -6.31
CA LEU A 209 22.69 -13.43 -7.21
C LEU A 209 22.38 -12.84 -8.59
N GLU A 210 23.06 -13.31 -9.59
CA GLU A 210 22.70 -13.09 -10.99
C GLU A 210 21.73 -14.18 -11.42
N LEU A 211 20.55 -13.76 -11.89
CA LEU A 211 19.46 -14.62 -12.35
C LEU A 211 19.37 -14.49 -13.87
N THR A 212 19.63 -15.60 -14.56
CA THR A 212 19.71 -15.69 -16.01
C THR A 212 18.49 -16.38 -16.60
N ASP A 213 18.34 -16.37 -17.92
CA ASP A 213 17.26 -17.06 -18.62
C ASP A 213 17.18 -18.56 -18.31
N GLY A 214 18.33 -19.21 -18.06
CA GLY A 214 18.38 -20.63 -17.71
C GLY A 214 17.79 -20.95 -16.33
N ASP A 215 17.68 -19.95 -15.47
CA ASP A 215 17.12 -20.09 -14.11
C ASP A 215 15.61 -19.90 -14.07
N VAL A 216 15.04 -19.27 -15.10
CA VAL A 216 13.64 -18.83 -15.09
C VAL A 216 12.74 -19.92 -15.64
N PRO A 217 11.74 -20.37 -14.89
CA PRO A 217 10.74 -21.28 -15.43
C PRO A 217 9.95 -20.57 -16.56
N HIS A 218 9.54 -21.35 -17.56
CA HIS A 218 8.67 -20.83 -18.61
C HIS A 218 7.34 -20.36 -18.00
N LEU A 219 7.03 -19.08 -18.18
CA LEU A 219 5.81 -18.43 -17.69
C LEU A 219 4.99 -17.96 -18.92
N PRO A 220 4.14 -18.82 -19.51
CA PRO A 220 3.53 -18.59 -20.83
C PRO A 220 2.82 -17.23 -20.93
N TRP A 221 2.16 -16.82 -19.85
CA TRP A 221 1.44 -15.56 -19.83
C TRP A 221 2.37 -14.33 -19.75
N VAL A 222 3.43 -14.41 -18.96
CA VAL A 222 4.44 -13.33 -18.89
C VAL A 222 5.21 -13.27 -20.20
N ASP A 223 5.63 -14.43 -20.72
CA ASP A 223 6.46 -14.54 -21.92
C ASP A 223 5.73 -14.06 -23.18
N SER A 224 4.41 -14.26 -23.28
CA SER A 224 3.60 -13.78 -24.40
C SER A 224 3.44 -12.24 -24.44
N HIS A 225 3.70 -11.55 -23.32
CA HIS A 225 3.57 -10.10 -23.20
C HIS A 225 4.91 -9.37 -23.13
N LEU A 226 6.03 -10.08 -23.17
CA LEU A 226 7.37 -9.48 -23.22
C LEU A 226 7.66 -9.01 -24.65
N THR A 227 7.95 -7.70 -24.77
CA THR A 227 8.38 -7.11 -26.06
C THR A 227 9.91 -7.05 -26.19
N ASP A 228 10.63 -7.14 -25.08
CA ASP A 228 12.10 -7.09 -25.03
C ASP A 228 12.68 -8.44 -24.59
N PRO A 229 13.86 -8.81 -25.11
CA PRO A 229 14.57 -10.00 -24.67
C PRO A 229 14.89 -9.90 -23.18
N TYR A 230 14.81 -11.02 -22.50
CA TYR A 230 15.17 -11.12 -21.09
C TYR A 230 16.62 -10.65 -20.86
N ARG A 231 16.81 -9.81 -19.89
CA ARG A 231 18.11 -9.38 -19.40
C ARG A 231 18.40 -10.02 -18.05
N PRO A 232 19.66 -10.37 -17.76
CA PRO A 232 20.03 -10.84 -16.42
C PRO A 232 19.60 -9.85 -15.35
N LEU A 233 18.97 -10.36 -14.30
CA LEU A 233 18.53 -9.56 -13.15
C LEU A 233 19.41 -9.89 -11.96
N LEU A 234 19.82 -8.86 -11.25
CA LEU A 234 20.67 -8.97 -10.07
C LEU A 234 19.81 -8.84 -8.81
N LEU A 235 19.84 -9.84 -7.94
CA LEU A 235 19.23 -9.77 -6.63
C LEU A 235 20.32 -9.55 -5.58
N THR A 236 20.24 -8.43 -4.89
CA THR A 236 21.17 -8.06 -3.82
C THR A 236 20.43 -7.82 -2.52
N ASP A 237 20.89 -8.44 -1.44
CA ASP A 237 20.32 -8.21 -0.12
C ASP A 237 21.35 -8.52 0.97
N ARG A 238 21.07 -8.11 2.18
CA ARG A 238 21.85 -8.43 3.37
C ARG A 238 20.91 -9.02 4.41
N ILE A 239 21.09 -10.31 4.67
CA ILE A 239 20.12 -11.10 5.42
C ILE A 239 20.78 -11.62 6.69
N GLU A 240 20.13 -11.35 7.82
CA GLU A 240 20.53 -11.88 9.11
C GLU A 240 19.92 -13.25 9.34
N ALA A 241 20.74 -14.17 9.86
CA ALA A 241 20.35 -15.52 10.23
C ALA A 241 20.98 -15.94 11.56
N HIS A 242 20.34 -16.87 12.24
CA HIS A 242 20.83 -17.54 13.44
C HIS A 242 21.02 -19.03 13.14
N GLY A 243 22.28 -19.47 12.94
CA GLY A 243 22.56 -20.76 12.37
C GLY A 243 21.88 -20.90 11.01
N VAL A 244 20.98 -21.86 10.85
CA VAL A 244 20.20 -22.09 9.60
C VAL A 244 18.77 -21.52 9.68
N THR A 245 18.52 -20.60 10.62
CA THR A 245 17.17 -20.05 10.86
C THR A 245 17.15 -18.55 10.65
N LEU A 246 16.28 -18.08 9.77
CA LEU A 246 15.92 -16.67 9.67
C LEU A 246 14.73 -16.40 10.59
N VAL A 247 14.74 -15.29 11.32
CA VAL A 247 13.59 -14.90 12.14
C VAL A 247 13.09 -13.54 11.72
N ARG A 248 11.79 -13.47 11.42
CA ARG A 248 11.08 -12.23 11.12
C ARG A 248 10.10 -11.93 12.25
N MET A 249 10.42 -10.99 13.10
CA MET A 249 9.49 -10.44 14.08
C MET A 249 8.53 -9.45 13.41
N SER A 250 7.24 -9.58 13.69
CA SER A 250 6.22 -8.68 13.13
C SER A 250 5.28 -8.17 14.23
N PRO A 251 5.14 -6.85 14.37
CA PRO A 251 4.16 -6.25 15.28
C PRO A 251 2.72 -6.40 14.76
N ALA A 252 2.53 -6.76 13.50
CA ALA A 252 1.23 -7.04 12.88
C ALA A 252 0.84 -8.51 13.01
N ASN A 253 -0.42 -8.80 12.72
CA ASN A 253 -0.85 -10.17 12.46
C ASN A 253 -0.16 -10.73 11.21
N LEU A 254 -0.10 -12.05 11.13
CA LEU A 254 0.43 -12.73 9.97
C LEU A 254 -0.32 -12.32 8.69
N SER A 255 0.43 -11.94 7.68
CA SER A 255 -0.14 -11.52 6.39
C SER A 255 0.56 -12.21 5.23
N PRO A 256 -0.11 -12.40 4.08
CA PRO A 256 0.51 -12.96 2.87
C PRO A 256 1.75 -12.18 2.41
N ARG A 257 1.76 -10.85 2.59
CA ARG A 257 2.91 -10.01 2.30
C ARG A 257 4.11 -10.34 3.19
N THR A 258 3.88 -10.50 4.49
CA THR A 258 4.96 -10.84 5.45
C THR A 258 5.54 -12.22 5.14
N LEU A 259 4.68 -13.17 4.81
CA LEU A 259 5.11 -14.51 4.38
C LEU A 259 5.91 -14.45 3.08
N LEU A 260 5.46 -13.72 2.08
CA LEU A 260 6.16 -13.56 0.80
C LEU A 260 7.54 -12.93 0.98
N GLU A 261 7.65 -11.85 1.76
CA GLU A 261 8.94 -11.21 2.03
C GLU A 261 9.90 -12.16 2.76
N THR A 262 9.40 -12.90 3.73
CA THR A 262 10.20 -13.89 4.47
C THR A 262 10.60 -15.05 3.57
N TRP A 263 9.71 -15.52 2.70
CA TRP A 263 9.97 -16.58 1.73
C TRP A 263 11.05 -16.17 0.72
N LEU A 264 10.97 -14.95 0.17
CA LEU A 264 11.99 -14.44 -0.75
C LEU A 264 13.38 -14.40 -0.11
N ARG A 265 13.50 -13.96 1.14
CA ARG A 265 14.77 -13.96 1.87
C ARG A 265 15.28 -15.40 2.13
N LEU A 266 14.37 -16.29 2.48
CA LEU A 266 14.72 -17.69 2.70
C LEU A 266 15.25 -18.35 1.43
N LEU A 267 14.58 -18.15 0.30
CA LEU A 267 15.05 -18.63 -1.01
C LEU A 267 16.40 -18.03 -1.38
N ALA A 268 16.57 -16.73 -1.19
CA ALA A 268 17.80 -16.03 -1.51
C ALA A 268 19.00 -16.57 -0.72
N VAL A 269 18.82 -16.86 0.57
CA VAL A 269 19.87 -17.47 1.40
C VAL A 269 20.16 -18.89 0.97
N ALA A 270 19.15 -19.70 0.69
CA ALA A 270 19.33 -21.08 0.22
C ALA A 270 20.11 -21.15 -1.11
N VAL A 271 19.92 -20.17 -1.99
CA VAL A 271 20.68 -20.06 -3.26
C VAL A 271 22.08 -19.53 -3.03
N ALA A 272 22.25 -18.57 -2.12
CA ALA A 272 23.56 -17.97 -1.83
C ALA A 272 24.51 -18.93 -1.09
N GLN A 273 23.95 -19.89 -0.36
CA GLN A 273 24.71 -20.89 0.39
C GLN A 273 24.24 -22.33 0.06
N PRO A 274 24.50 -22.83 -1.15
CA PRO A 274 23.97 -24.10 -1.63
C PRO A 274 24.49 -25.32 -0.86
N ASP A 275 25.64 -25.20 -0.22
CA ASP A 275 26.27 -26.29 0.57
C ASP A 275 25.60 -26.46 1.95
N VAL A 276 24.82 -25.48 2.39
CA VAL A 276 24.13 -25.52 3.68
C VAL A 276 22.68 -25.97 3.46
N THR A 277 22.31 -27.06 4.10
CA THR A 277 20.98 -27.64 4.01
C THR A 277 20.13 -27.32 5.24
N GLY A 278 18.80 -27.43 5.11
CA GLY A 278 17.88 -27.26 6.24
C GLY A 278 17.59 -25.81 6.59
N TRP A 279 17.81 -24.89 5.65
CA TRP A 279 17.40 -23.49 5.81
C TRP A 279 15.91 -23.39 6.12
N ARG A 280 15.58 -22.62 7.12
CA ARG A 280 14.19 -22.35 7.54
C ARG A 280 14.03 -20.88 7.93
N ALA A 281 12.80 -20.39 7.87
CA ALA A 281 12.46 -19.07 8.34
C ALA A 281 11.26 -19.16 9.27
N ALA A 282 11.26 -18.38 10.34
CA ALA A 282 10.16 -18.24 11.28
C ALA A 282 9.58 -16.84 11.24
N VAL A 283 8.27 -16.72 11.09
CA VAL A 283 7.56 -15.46 11.27
C VAL A 283 6.91 -15.47 12.66
N VAL A 284 7.36 -14.56 13.51
CA VAL A 284 6.89 -14.45 14.90
C VAL A 284 5.96 -13.24 15.01
N THR A 285 4.73 -13.48 15.46
CA THR A 285 3.72 -12.45 15.72
C THR A 285 3.23 -12.55 17.17
N HIS A 286 2.49 -11.56 17.63
CA HIS A 286 1.93 -11.59 19.00
C HIS A 286 0.76 -12.58 19.15
N SER A 287 0.03 -12.87 18.07
CA SER A 287 -1.29 -13.52 18.14
C SER A 287 -1.30 -15.02 17.87
N ALA A 288 -0.21 -15.59 17.35
CA ALA A 288 -0.17 -16.99 16.94
C ALA A 288 1.19 -17.63 17.22
N ASN A 289 1.23 -18.95 17.14
CA ASN A 289 2.50 -19.68 17.11
C ASN A 289 3.33 -19.23 15.89
N PRO A 290 4.67 -19.29 15.98
CA PRO A 290 5.52 -18.96 14.86
C PRO A 290 5.17 -19.79 13.62
N GLU A 291 5.02 -19.11 12.48
CA GLU A 291 4.87 -19.79 11.19
C GLU A 291 6.24 -20.16 10.67
N ILE A 292 6.44 -21.43 10.33
CA ILE A 292 7.73 -21.97 9.90
C ILE A 292 7.69 -22.28 8.41
N LEU A 293 8.58 -21.65 7.67
CA LEU A 293 8.85 -21.93 6.26
C LEU A 293 10.15 -22.73 6.14
N VAL A 294 10.16 -23.71 5.26
CA VAL A 294 11.34 -24.55 4.99
C VAL A 294 11.77 -24.34 3.54
N ALA A 295 13.04 -24.04 3.31
CA ALA A 295 13.57 -23.89 1.98
C ALA A 295 13.59 -25.23 1.23
N PRO A 296 13.28 -25.26 -0.07
CA PRO A 296 13.57 -26.39 -0.93
C PRO A 296 15.09 -26.49 -1.17
N ASP A 297 15.52 -27.45 -1.96
CA ASP A 297 16.92 -27.51 -2.40
C ASP A 297 17.34 -26.24 -3.15
N ALA A 298 18.63 -25.98 -3.22
CA ALA A 298 19.18 -24.76 -3.77
C ALA A 298 18.78 -24.50 -5.24
N GLN A 299 18.68 -25.55 -6.06
CA GLN A 299 18.29 -25.41 -7.46
C GLN A 299 16.80 -25.07 -7.60
N GLN A 300 15.94 -25.71 -6.85
CA GLN A 300 14.53 -25.42 -6.83
C GLN A 300 14.27 -24.02 -6.24
N ALA A 301 15.01 -23.65 -5.18
CA ALA A 301 14.97 -22.31 -4.61
C ALA A 301 15.33 -21.24 -5.66
N ARG A 302 16.38 -21.51 -6.46
CA ARG A 302 16.84 -20.62 -7.53
C ARG A 302 15.77 -20.43 -8.62
N ASN A 303 15.15 -21.52 -9.06
CA ASN A 303 14.10 -21.45 -10.08
C ASN A 303 12.87 -20.67 -9.59
N ILE A 304 12.44 -20.90 -8.35
CA ILE A 304 11.31 -20.16 -7.76
C ILE A 304 11.65 -18.67 -7.63
N LEU A 305 12.83 -18.37 -7.09
CA LEU A 305 13.30 -17.01 -6.89
C LEU A 305 13.40 -16.24 -8.21
N ALA A 306 13.99 -16.86 -9.22
CA ALA A 306 14.11 -16.28 -10.55
C ALA A 306 12.74 -15.99 -11.17
N GLY A 307 11.77 -16.89 -11.03
CA GLY A 307 10.40 -16.68 -11.46
C GLY A 307 9.73 -15.48 -10.78
N LEU A 308 9.87 -15.37 -9.45
CA LEU A 308 9.30 -14.25 -8.68
C LEU A 308 9.94 -12.91 -9.04
N VAL A 309 11.27 -12.85 -9.19
CA VAL A 309 11.98 -11.64 -9.61
C VAL A 309 11.58 -11.24 -11.03
N ARG A 310 11.40 -12.18 -11.93
CA ARG A 310 10.92 -11.91 -13.29
C ARG A 310 9.51 -11.34 -13.31
N VAL A 311 8.59 -11.88 -12.52
CA VAL A 311 7.23 -11.34 -12.38
C VAL A 311 7.27 -9.93 -11.78
N ALA A 312 8.14 -9.69 -10.80
CA ALA A 312 8.32 -8.36 -10.21
C ALA A 312 8.88 -7.35 -11.24
N TRP A 313 9.87 -7.73 -12.03
CA TRP A 313 10.40 -6.94 -13.12
C TRP A 313 9.31 -6.63 -14.16
N TRP A 314 8.57 -7.63 -14.58
CA TRP A 314 7.48 -7.47 -15.53
C TRP A 314 6.37 -6.55 -14.97
N SER A 315 6.02 -6.67 -13.68
CA SER A 315 5.01 -5.82 -13.03
C SER A 315 5.43 -4.34 -12.91
N SER A 316 6.71 -4.01 -13.12
CA SER A 316 7.13 -2.61 -13.25
C SER A 316 6.78 -1.99 -14.61
N GLN A 317 6.58 -2.83 -15.61
CA GLN A 317 6.29 -2.41 -16.98
C GLN A 317 4.81 -2.48 -17.33
N GLN A 318 4.11 -3.46 -16.80
CA GLN A 318 2.70 -3.71 -17.04
C GLN A 318 1.98 -4.04 -15.75
N LEU A 319 0.69 -3.77 -15.72
CA LEU A 319 -0.13 -4.10 -14.55
C LEU A 319 -0.26 -5.62 -14.39
N PHE A 320 0.29 -6.14 -13.32
CA PHE A 320 0.10 -7.53 -12.94
C PHE A 320 -1.20 -7.68 -12.13
N PRO A 321 -2.21 -8.40 -12.64
CA PRO A 321 -3.56 -8.39 -12.08
C PRO A 321 -3.73 -9.33 -10.87
N MET A 322 -2.64 -9.78 -10.24
CA MET A 322 -2.71 -10.73 -9.12
C MET A 322 -1.81 -10.30 -7.95
N PRO A 323 -2.29 -9.35 -7.11
CA PRO A 323 -1.58 -8.97 -5.89
C PRO A 323 -1.47 -10.13 -4.90
N ALA A 324 -0.51 -10.05 -3.97
CA ALA A 324 -0.15 -11.15 -3.08
C ALA A 324 -1.31 -11.71 -2.23
N ARG A 325 -2.23 -10.87 -1.77
CA ARG A 325 -3.39 -11.33 -0.98
C ARG A 325 -4.38 -12.11 -1.84
N THR A 326 -4.64 -11.62 -3.04
CA THR A 326 -5.49 -12.32 -4.02
C THR A 326 -4.88 -13.66 -4.42
N ALA A 327 -3.56 -13.70 -4.67
CA ALA A 327 -2.85 -14.92 -4.98
C ALA A 327 -2.91 -15.94 -3.82
N ALA A 328 -2.70 -15.49 -2.59
CA ALA A 328 -2.80 -16.35 -1.41
C ALA A 328 -4.22 -16.92 -1.23
N ALA A 329 -5.24 -16.08 -1.39
CA ALA A 329 -6.64 -16.51 -1.32
C ALA A 329 -6.99 -17.52 -2.43
N LEU A 330 -6.46 -17.35 -3.63
CA LEU A 330 -6.63 -18.30 -4.73
C LEU A 330 -5.93 -19.62 -4.47
N THR A 331 -4.72 -19.63 -3.89
CA THR A 331 -4.01 -20.88 -3.58
C THR A 331 -4.74 -21.70 -2.52
N GLU A 332 -5.38 -21.07 -1.53
CA GLU A 332 -6.25 -21.76 -0.57
C GLU A 332 -7.46 -22.44 -1.25
N VAL A 333 -7.89 -21.89 -2.38
CA VAL A 333 -9.01 -22.41 -3.17
C VAL A 333 -8.59 -23.53 -4.11
N ILE A 334 -7.44 -23.37 -4.78
CA ILE A 334 -6.95 -24.32 -5.80
C ILE A 334 -6.37 -25.59 -5.16
N LEU A 335 -5.79 -25.49 -3.97
CA LEU A 335 -5.26 -26.66 -3.27
C LEU A 335 -6.43 -27.52 -2.76
N PRO A 336 -6.47 -28.84 -3.06
CA PRO A 336 -7.64 -29.70 -2.91
C PRO A 336 -8.11 -29.96 -1.48
N TYR A 337 -7.58 -29.24 -0.51
CA TYR A 337 -7.81 -29.50 0.90
C TYR A 337 -9.09 -28.88 1.49
N ARG A 338 -9.76 -27.94 0.78
CA ARG A 338 -11.02 -27.31 1.29
C ARG A 338 -12.00 -26.95 0.16
N PRO A 339 -12.72 -27.91 -0.41
CA PRO A 339 -13.57 -27.70 -1.58
C PRO A 339 -14.77 -26.75 -1.37
N ASN A 340 -15.15 -26.44 -0.13
CA ASN A 340 -16.38 -25.66 0.16
C ASN A 340 -16.16 -24.17 0.43
N ARG A 341 -14.96 -23.63 0.17
CA ARG A 341 -14.61 -22.20 0.39
C ARG A 341 -14.21 -21.43 -0.87
N TRP A 342 -14.67 -21.88 -2.00
CA TRP A 342 -14.13 -21.50 -3.31
C TRP A 342 -14.19 -20.02 -3.69
N VAL A 343 -15.18 -19.28 -3.28
CA VAL A 343 -15.41 -17.92 -3.81
C VAL A 343 -15.08 -16.83 -2.77
N THR A 344 -15.41 -17.05 -1.53
CA THR A 344 -15.37 -16.03 -0.49
C THR A 344 -13.95 -15.53 -0.12
N PRO A 345 -12.92 -16.41 0.05
CA PRO A 345 -11.56 -15.93 0.36
C PRO A 345 -10.90 -15.17 -0.79
N ALA A 346 -11.09 -15.65 -2.03
CA ALA A 346 -10.53 -14.97 -3.21
C ALA A 346 -11.18 -13.59 -3.42
N GLN A 347 -12.50 -13.48 -3.24
CA GLN A 347 -13.22 -12.20 -3.31
C GLN A 347 -12.80 -11.25 -2.18
N ALA A 348 -12.60 -11.75 -0.97
CA ALA A 348 -12.14 -10.95 0.15
C ALA A 348 -10.70 -10.43 -0.08
N GLY A 349 -9.80 -11.32 -0.54
CA GLY A 349 -8.43 -10.94 -0.90
C GLY A 349 -8.39 -9.88 -2.00
N TRP A 350 -9.18 -10.07 -3.06
CA TRP A 350 -9.30 -9.12 -4.16
C TRP A 350 -9.81 -7.76 -3.67
N LYS A 351 -10.86 -7.74 -2.84
CA LYS A 351 -11.43 -6.52 -2.29
C LYS A 351 -10.40 -5.77 -1.42
N GLU A 352 -9.69 -6.44 -0.53
CA GLU A 352 -8.67 -5.82 0.31
C GLU A 352 -7.50 -5.25 -0.50
N ASP A 353 -7.06 -5.95 -1.55
CA ASP A 353 -6.00 -5.47 -2.43
C ASP A 353 -6.44 -4.27 -3.28
N HIS A 354 -7.74 -4.14 -3.58
CA HIS A 354 -8.29 -3.13 -4.49
C HIS A 354 -8.76 -1.86 -3.81
N ASP A 355 -9.09 -1.91 -2.50
CA ASP A 355 -9.76 -0.78 -1.82
C ASP A 355 -8.97 0.54 -1.81
N SER A 356 -7.64 0.53 -1.94
CA SER A 356 -6.85 1.75 -1.84
C SER A 356 -6.14 2.19 -3.12
N ASN A 357 -5.75 1.27 -3.99
CA ASN A 357 -4.88 1.59 -5.12
C ASN A 357 -5.42 1.18 -6.49
N TRP A 358 -6.49 0.38 -6.53
CA TRP A 358 -7.02 -0.18 -7.77
C TRP A 358 -8.26 0.55 -8.30
N SER A 359 -8.89 1.41 -7.50
CA SER A 359 -10.09 2.13 -7.93
C SER A 359 -9.93 2.88 -9.27
N PRO A 360 -8.75 3.44 -9.62
CA PRO A 360 -8.54 4.06 -10.92
C PRO A 360 -8.57 3.08 -12.10
N PHE A 361 -8.34 1.79 -11.85
CA PHE A 361 -8.24 0.75 -12.87
C PHE A 361 -9.49 -0.16 -12.95
N ALA A 362 -10.39 -0.06 -11.99
CA ALA A 362 -11.58 -0.92 -11.91
C ALA A 362 -12.67 -0.61 -12.96
N SER A 363 -12.53 0.50 -13.69
CA SER A 363 -13.45 0.95 -14.72
C SER A 363 -12.92 0.82 -16.16
N ALA A 364 -11.78 0.15 -16.34
CA ALA A 364 -11.18 -0.02 -17.66
C ALA A 364 -11.46 -1.42 -18.27
#